data_1d166a03a559495538d58560a7f8d6a3
#
_entry.id   1d166a03a559495538d58560a7f8d6a3
#
_cell.length_a   1.000
_cell.length_b   1.000
_cell.length_c   1.000
_cell.angle_alpha   90.00
_cell.angle_beta   90.00
_cell.angle_gamma   90.00
#
_symmetry.space_group_name_H-M   'P 1'
#
loop_
_entity.id
_entity.type
_entity.pdbx_description
1 polymer ?
#
loop_
_entity_poly.entity_id
_entity_poly.type
_entity_poly.pdbx_seq_one_letter_code
_entity_poly.pdbx_strand_id
1 'polypeptide(L)'
;SQSAQVQIFHNSPSPTVDVYVDASLALEDFEYRTSTALIDLPINAEVGIAPADGDIIATFPFELEENGKYVVAASGIVGDEATPFNLIASTLEEEAADDVSFALKVMHGVTDAPAVDIYADGNLLVENLAYGEFQGYLQVPVGDYTLDITAHGSLEPVASFSAPLSTYGGVSGVVYASGFLAPSGDQPSFGLLLNTPSGYVVELPAAES
;
A
#
# COMPACT_ATOMS: atom_id res chain seq x y z
N SER A 1 -20.15 5.68 20.20
CA SER A 1 -19.92 4.49 19.37
C SER A 1 -18.42 4.25 19.20
N GLN A 2 -18.04 3.00 19.21
CA GLN A 2 -16.64 2.62 19.10
C GLN A 2 -16.21 2.61 17.65
N SER A 3 -15.19 3.40 17.32
CA SER A 3 -14.68 3.48 15.97
C SER A 3 -13.15 3.58 15.96
N ALA A 4 -12.59 3.29 14.81
CA ALA A 4 -11.18 3.50 14.46
C ALA A 4 -11.14 4.34 13.19
N GLN A 5 -9.95 4.79 12.82
CA GLN A 5 -9.73 5.50 11.57
C GLN A 5 -8.92 4.62 10.62
N VAL A 6 -9.31 4.60 9.36
CA VAL A 6 -8.72 3.71 8.36
C VAL A 6 -8.46 4.49 7.08
N GLN A 7 -7.27 4.31 6.53
CA GLN A 7 -6.94 4.73 5.18
C GLN A 7 -6.92 3.47 4.31
N ILE A 8 -7.64 3.48 3.18
CA ILE A 8 -7.67 2.34 2.27
C ILE A 8 -7.00 2.76 0.96
N PHE A 9 -6.10 1.94 0.45
CA PHE A 9 -5.58 2.13 -0.89
C PHE A 9 -5.83 0.89 -1.76
N HIS A 10 -6.09 1.13 -3.04
CA HIS A 10 -6.49 0.09 -3.96
C HIS A 10 -5.29 -0.38 -4.78
N ASN A 11 -4.81 -1.57 -4.47
CA ASN A 11 -3.66 -2.21 -5.12
C ASN A 11 -4.03 -3.54 -5.79
N SER A 12 -5.27 -3.68 -6.21
CA SER A 12 -5.72 -4.83 -7.01
C SER A 12 -6.01 -4.33 -8.42
N PRO A 13 -5.34 -4.88 -9.47
CA PRO A 13 -5.35 -4.29 -10.80
C PRO A 13 -6.74 -4.13 -11.43
N SER A 14 -7.65 -5.01 -11.12
CA SER A 14 -9.04 -4.92 -11.55
C SER A 14 -9.93 -5.75 -10.63
N PRO A 15 -11.20 -5.40 -10.52
CA PRO A 15 -11.89 -4.26 -11.14
C PRO A 15 -11.79 -2.98 -10.31
N THR A 16 -12.29 -1.85 -10.85
CA THR A 16 -12.73 -0.71 -10.05
C THR A 16 -13.82 -1.20 -9.13
N VAL A 17 -13.80 -0.83 -7.86
CA VAL A 17 -14.70 -1.40 -6.86
C VAL A 17 -15.53 -0.35 -6.15
N ASP A 18 -16.67 -0.79 -5.64
CA ASP A 18 -17.43 -0.09 -4.62
C ASP A 18 -17.15 -0.75 -3.29
N VAL A 19 -17.05 0.05 -2.24
CA VAL A 19 -16.77 -0.43 -0.89
C VAL A 19 -17.99 -0.19 -0.01
N TYR A 20 -18.45 -1.25 0.64
CA TYR A 20 -19.58 -1.23 1.56
C TYR A 20 -19.10 -1.44 2.98
N VAL A 21 -19.68 -0.72 3.92
CA VAL A 21 -19.42 -0.90 5.35
C VAL A 21 -20.74 -1.32 5.99
N ASP A 22 -20.77 -2.49 6.59
CA ASP A 22 -21.99 -3.08 7.18
C ASP A 22 -23.16 -3.03 6.22
N ALA A 23 -22.92 -3.43 4.97
CA ALA A 23 -23.85 -3.49 3.86
C ALA A 23 -24.34 -2.12 3.34
N SER A 24 -23.78 -1.02 3.81
CA SER A 24 -24.07 0.33 3.31
C SER A 24 -22.95 0.84 2.42
N LEU A 25 -23.29 1.43 1.27
CA LEU A 25 -22.31 1.96 0.33
C LEU A 25 -21.49 3.10 1.00
N ALA A 26 -20.17 2.94 1.06
CA ALA A 26 -19.26 3.91 1.65
C ALA A 26 -18.38 4.60 0.62
N LEU A 27 -17.89 3.88 -0.37
CA LEU A 27 -17.07 4.42 -1.46
C LEU A 27 -17.60 3.88 -2.77
N GLU A 28 -17.67 4.75 -3.76
CA GLU A 28 -18.15 4.41 -5.11
C GLU A 28 -17.01 4.65 -6.11
N ASP A 29 -16.87 3.74 -7.07
CA ASP A 29 -15.89 3.86 -8.15
C ASP A 29 -14.45 4.05 -7.67
N PHE A 30 -14.04 3.24 -6.69
CA PHE A 30 -12.70 3.28 -6.12
C PHE A 30 -11.72 2.61 -7.09
N GLU A 31 -10.84 3.42 -7.67
CA GLU A 31 -9.95 3.00 -8.75
C GLU A 31 -8.61 2.46 -8.24
N TYR A 32 -8.01 1.61 -9.06
CA TYR A 32 -6.66 1.07 -8.86
C TYR A 32 -5.64 2.20 -8.69
N ARG A 33 -4.74 2.03 -7.73
CA ARG A 33 -3.66 2.99 -7.40
C ARG A 33 -4.17 4.33 -6.88
N THR A 34 -5.33 4.33 -6.24
CA THR A 34 -5.84 5.49 -5.49
C THR A 34 -5.98 5.15 -4.02
N SER A 35 -6.13 6.17 -3.20
CA SER A 35 -6.20 6.05 -1.74
C SER A 35 -7.28 6.96 -1.18
N THR A 36 -7.90 6.54 -0.09
CA THR A 36 -8.72 7.43 0.72
C THR A 36 -7.83 8.23 1.68
N ALA A 37 -8.37 9.33 2.21
CA ALA A 37 -7.86 9.90 3.46
C ALA A 37 -8.30 8.97 4.61
N LEU A 38 -7.99 9.35 5.84
CA LEU A 38 -8.49 8.62 7.01
C LEU A 38 -10.01 8.77 7.10
N ILE A 39 -10.71 7.65 7.22
CA ILE A 39 -12.17 7.60 7.38
C ILE A 39 -12.50 6.84 8.65
N ASP A 40 -13.61 7.21 9.29
CA ASP A 40 -14.09 6.51 10.48
C ASP A 40 -14.71 5.18 10.08
N LEU A 41 -14.37 4.13 10.84
CA LEU A 41 -14.89 2.78 10.63
C LEU A 41 -15.26 2.18 11.97
N PRO A 42 -16.45 1.57 12.11
CA PRO A 42 -16.77 0.84 13.34
C PRO A 42 -15.72 -0.25 13.60
N ILE A 43 -15.33 -0.47 14.85
CA ILE A 43 -14.24 -1.40 15.17
C ILE A 43 -14.52 -2.85 14.77
N ASN A 44 -15.79 -3.23 14.67
CA ASN A 44 -16.21 -4.57 14.26
C ASN A 44 -16.91 -4.53 12.90
N ALA A 45 -16.50 -3.62 12.02
CA ALA A 45 -17.14 -3.46 10.72
C ALA A 45 -16.91 -4.66 9.82
N GLU A 46 -17.91 -4.96 9.02
CA GLU A 46 -17.80 -5.91 7.91
C GLU A 46 -17.70 -5.11 6.62
N VAL A 47 -16.57 -5.25 5.94
CA VAL A 47 -16.29 -4.49 4.71
C VAL A 47 -16.59 -5.37 3.50
N GLY A 48 -17.55 -4.93 2.69
CA GLY A 48 -17.94 -5.61 1.46
C GLY A 48 -17.31 -4.94 0.25
N ILE A 49 -16.91 -5.75 -0.70
CA ILE A 49 -16.30 -5.30 -1.95
C ILE A 49 -17.17 -5.76 -3.10
N ALA A 50 -17.52 -4.84 -3.98
CA ALA A 50 -18.28 -5.12 -5.19
C ALA A 50 -17.57 -4.53 -6.39
N PRO A 51 -17.63 -5.16 -7.59
CA PRO A 51 -17.28 -4.46 -8.81
C PRO A 51 -18.15 -3.21 -8.93
N ALA A 52 -17.66 -2.15 -9.54
CA ALA A 52 -18.43 -0.93 -9.73
C ALA A 52 -19.78 -1.27 -10.39
N ASP A 53 -20.86 -0.78 -9.79
CA ASP A 53 -22.24 -1.05 -10.23
C ASP A 53 -22.65 -2.54 -10.16
N GLY A 54 -21.91 -3.36 -9.42
CA GLY A 54 -22.20 -4.79 -9.27
C GLY A 54 -22.61 -5.18 -7.86
N ASP A 55 -22.76 -6.48 -7.65
CA ASP A 55 -23.10 -7.04 -6.34
C ASP A 55 -21.83 -7.31 -5.52
N ILE A 56 -21.96 -7.32 -4.20
CA ILE A 56 -20.88 -7.66 -3.29
C ILE A 56 -20.37 -9.07 -3.60
N ILE A 57 -19.07 -9.21 -3.90
CA ILE A 57 -18.44 -10.49 -4.23
C ILE A 57 -17.59 -11.04 -3.09
N ALA A 58 -17.24 -10.21 -2.10
CA ALA A 58 -16.43 -10.63 -0.96
C ALA A 58 -16.71 -9.71 0.23
N THR A 59 -16.68 -10.28 1.43
CA THR A 59 -16.79 -9.52 2.67
C THR A 59 -15.63 -9.88 3.61
N PHE A 60 -15.17 -8.87 4.35
CA PHE A 60 -14.02 -9.00 5.23
C PHE A 60 -14.39 -8.45 6.60
N PRO A 61 -14.41 -9.29 7.64
CA PRO A 61 -14.65 -8.80 9.00
C PRO A 61 -13.40 -8.14 9.54
N PHE A 62 -13.55 -6.98 10.16
CA PHE A 62 -12.46 -6.29 10.84
C PHE A 62 -12.65 -6.37 12.35
N GLU A 63 -11.53 -6.49 13.06
CA GLU A 63 -11.47 -6.35 14.51
C GLU A 63 -10.38 -5.30 14.79
N LEU A 64 -10.81 -4.07 15.04
CA LEU A 64 -9.93 -2.93 15.23
C LEU A 64 -10.00 -2.46 16.68
N GLU A 65 -8.97 -1.77 17.13
CA GLU A 65 -8.97 -1.15 18.44
C GLU A 65 -9.65 0.22 18.38
N GLU A 66 -10.41 0.54 19.42
CA GLU A 66 -11.06 1.85 19.53
C GLU A 66 -10.01 2.96 19.49
N ASN A 67 -10.27 3.97 18.67
CA ASN A 67 -9.38 5.11 18.40
C ASN A 67 -8.06 4.71 17.72
N GLY A 68 -7.94 3.47 17.26
CA GLY A 68 -6.79 3.02 16.48
C GLY A 68 -6.77 3.66 15.10
N LYS A 69 -5.59 3.69 14.50
CA LYS A 69 -5.39 4.17 13.14
C LYS A 69 -4.71 3.10 12.32
N TYR A 70 -5.25 2.86 11.14
CA TYR A 70 -4.83 1.73 10.30
C TYR A 70 -4.71 2.16 8.85
N VAL A 71 -3.80 1.51 8.13
CA VAL A 71 -3.78 1.52 6.68
C VAL A 71 -4.21 0.14 6.20
N VAL A 72 -5.05 0.09 5.18
CA VAL A 72 -5.58 -1.14 4.61
C VAL A 72 -5.27 -1.17 3.12
N ALA A 73 -4.61 -2.22 2.69
CA ALA A 73 -4.35 -2.47 1.27
C ALA A 73 -5.43 -3.40 0.72
N ALA A 74 -6.13 -2.96 -0.32
CA ALA A 74 -6.92 -3.87 -1.14
C ALA A 74 -5.95 -4.45 -2.17
N SER A 75 -5.60 -5.71 -2.05
CA SER A 75 -4.51 -6.33 -2.82
C SER A 75 -4.92 -7.70 -3.36
N GLY A 76 -4.10 -8.25 -4.21
CA GLY A 76 -4.37 -9.54 -4.83
C GLY A 76 -5.15 -9.43 -6.12
N ILE A 77 -5.61 -10.56 -6.60
CA ILE A 77 -6.29 -10.69 -7.90
C ILE A 77 -7.62 -11.41 -7.70
N VAL A 78 -8.70 -10.76 -8.13
CA VAL A 78 -10.04 -11.35 -8.05
C VAL A 78 -10.06 -12.64 -8.88
N GLY A 79 -10.46 -13.75 -8.26
CA GLY A 79 -10.56 -15.04 -8.91
C GLY A 79 -9.29 -15.86 -8.95
N ASP A 80 -8.17 -15.35 -8.44
CA ASP A 80 -6.91 -16.09 -8.38
C ASP A 80 -6.81 -16.84 -7.05
N GLU A 81 -6.59 -18.14 -7.10
CA GLU A 81 -6.54 -18.98 -5.89
C GLU A 81 -5.25 -18.80 -5.09
N ALA A 82 -4.14 -18.51 -5.76
CA ALA A 82 -2.83 -18.38 -5.11
C ALA A 82 -2.67 -17.02 -4.42
N THR A 83 -3.18 -15.97 -5.05
CA THR A 83 -3.11 -14.59 -4.54
C THR A 83 -4.47 -13.92 -4.66
N PRO A 84 -5.47 -14.39 -3.89
CA PRO A 84 -6.82 -13.86 -4.03
C PRO A 84 -6.91 -12.40 -3.55
N PHE A 85 -7.93 -11.71 -4.03
CA PHE A 85 -8.27 -10.39 -3.50
C PHE A 85 -8.42 -10.47 -1.99
N ASN A 86 -7.77 -9.55 -1.28
CA ASN A 86 -7.82 -9.49 0.17
C ASN A 86 -7.65 -8.05 0.65
N LEU A 87 -8.14 -7.79 1.86
CA LEU A 87 -7.89 -6.54 2.57
C LEU A 87 -6.88 -6.82 3.67
N ILE A 88 -5.73 -6.15 3.60
CA ILE A 88 -4.61 -6.38 4.50
C ILE A 88 -4.37 -5.12 5.31
N ALA A 89 -4.54 -5.21 6.63
CA ALA A 89 -4.44 -4.08 7.54
C ALA A 89 -3.09 -4.02 8.25
N SER A 90 -2.64 -2.81 8.52
CA SER A 90 -1.47 -2.54 9.35
C SER A 90 -1.70 -1.23 10.11
N THR A 91 -0.93 -0.99 11.15
CA THR A 91 -1.05 0.26 11.92
C THR A 91 -0.61 1.47 11.09
N LEU A 92 -1.21 2.62 11.36
CA LEU A 92 -0.88 3.87 10.67
C LEU A 92 -0.39 4.91 11.67
N GLU A 93 0.74 5.55 11.36
CA GLU A 93 1.23 6.75 12.03
C GLU A 93 0.93 7.94 11.14
N GLU A 94 0.42 9.03 11.71
CA GLU A 94 0.01 10.19 10.93
C GLU A 94 1.16 11.12 10.58
N GLU A 95 2.25 11.07 11.34
CA GLU A 95 3.38 11.99 11.15
C GLU A 95 4.69 11.32 11.57
N ALA A 96 5.79 11.90 11.14
CA ALA A 96 7.11 11.45 11.53
C ALA A 96 7.45 11.90 12.96
N ALA A 97 8.52 11.35 13.50
CA ALA A 97 8.99 11.67 14.85
C ALA A 97 9.48 13.13 14.99
N ASP A 98 9.96 13.73 13.91
CA ASP A 98 10.46 15.11 13.87
C ASP A 98 10.39 15.67 12.43
N ASP A 99 10.74 16.95 12.28
CA ASP A 99 10.61 17.67 10.98
C ASP A 99 11.75 17.35 10.00
N VAL A 100 12.76 16.61 10.41
CA VAL A 100 13.89 16.23 9.55
C VAL A 100 13.84 14.75 9.15
N SER A 101 12.77 14.08 9.51
CA SER A 101 12.54 12.67 9.20
C SER A 101 11.24 12.48 8.42
N PHE A 102 11.21 11.43 7.65
CA PHE A 102 10.00 10.88 7.03
C PHE A 102 9.73 9.52 7.66
N ALA A 103 8.49 9.30 8.12
CA ALA A 103 8.10 8.00 8.67
C ALA A 103 7.62 7.11 7.54
N LEU A 104 8.38 6.08 7.23
CA LEU A 104 8.19 5.21 6.07
C LEU A 104 7.68 3.85 6.49
N LYS A 105 6.53 3.46 5.96
CA LYS A 105 6.05 2.08 5.99
C LYS A 105 6.12 1.54 4.56
N VAL A 106 6.53 0.29 4.40
CA VAL A 106 6.66 -0.34 3.08
C VAL A 106 5.74 -1.55 3.01
N MET A 107 5.11 -1.75 1.87
CA MET A 107 4.26 -2.92 1.61
C MET A 107 4.62 -3.56 0.27
N HIS A 108 4.75 -4.89 0.27
CA HIS A 108 4.97 -5.66 -0.95
C HIS A 108 3.62 -6.10 -1.51
N GLY A 109 3.21 -5.50 -2.63
CA GLY A 109 1.92 -5.77 -3.24
C GLY A 109 1.97 -6.34 -4.64
N VAL A 110 3.09 -6.95 -5.04
CA VAL A 110 3.28 -7.53 -6.38
C VAL A 110 3.14 -9.05 -6.29
N THR A 111 2.07 -9.56 -6.86
CA THR A 111 1.66 -10.97 -6.68
C THR A 111 2.63 -11.97 -7.31
N ASP A 112 3.32 -11.60 -8.37
CA ASP A 112 4.25 -12.48 -9.10
C ASP A 112 5.72 -12.22 -8.79
N ALA A 113 6.02 -11.47 -7.72
CA ALA A 113 7.40 -11.24 -7.28
C ALA A 113 7.72 -12.04 -6.03
N PRO A 114 8.97 -12.53 -5.89
CA PRO A 114 9.40 -13.18 -4.66
C PRO A 114 9.53 -12.19 -3.52
N ALA A 115 9.88 -12.68 -2.32
CA ALA A 115 10.29 -11.79 -1.22
C ALA A 115 11.43 -10.90 -1.70
N VAL A 116 11.44 -9.65 -1.26
CA VAL A 116 12.37 -8.64 -1.75
C VAL A 116 13.14 -7.99 -0.62
N ASP A 117 14.30 -7.46 -0.98
CA ASP A 117 15.06 -6.52 -0.17
C ASP A 117 14.96 -5.15 -0.84
N ILE A 118 15.00 -4.09 -0.05
CA ILE A 118 14.99 -2.71 -0.56
C ILE A 118 16.22 -2.00 -0.03
N TYR A 119 16.99 -1.43 -0.93
CA TYR A 119 18.16 -0.62 -0.61
C TYR A 119 17.88 0.83 -0.92
N ALA A 120 18.27 1.73 -0.02
CA ALA A 120 18.21 3.18 -0.23
C ALA A 120 19.64 3.68 -0.37
N ASP A 121 19.96 4.22 -1.52
CA ASP A 121 21.33 4.70 -1.85
C ASP A 121 22.42 3.66 -1.51
N GLY A 122 22.12 2.39 -1.81
CA GLY A 122 23.04 1.28 -1.58
C GLY A 122 23.04 0.72 -0.15
N ASN A 123 22.25 1.28 0.76
CA ASN A 123 22.14 0.80 2.14
C ASN A 123 20.86 0.00 2.33
N LEU A 124 20.98 -1.16 2.96
CA LEU A 124 19.80 -2.02 3.21
C LEU A 124 18.81 -1.32 4.11
N LEU A 125 17.59 -1.16 3.61
CA LEU A 125 16.50 -0.49 4.32
C LEU A 125 15.45 -1.49 4.83
N VAL A 126 15.06 -2.43 3.96
CA VAL A 126 14.04 -3.44 4.24
C VAL A 126 14.57 -4.78 3.76
N GLU A 127 14.46 -5.80 4.58
CA GLU A 127 14.98 -7.13 4.27
C GLU A 127 13.86 -8.17 4.29
N ASN A 128 13.86 -9.02 3.26
CA ASN A 128 12.99 -10.20 3.18
C ASN A 128 11.51 -9.89 3.36
N LEU A 129 11.02 -8.91 2.63
CA LEU A 129 9.60 -8.54 2.65
C LEU A 129 8.85 -9.40 1.63
N ALA A 130 7.95 -10.25 2.11
CA ALA A 130 7.15 -11.13 1.26
C ALA A 130 5.87 -10.44 0.81
N TYR A 131 5.29 -10.93 -0.28
CA TYR A 131 4.00 -10.43 -0.77
C TYR A 131 2.96 -10.40 0.35
N GLY A 132 2.24 -9.29 0.45
CA GLY A 132 1.20 -9.07 1.45
C GLY A 132 1.70 -8.57 2.79
N GLU A 133 3.01 -8.45 2.97
CA GLU A 133 3.57 -7.96 4.22
C GLU A 133 3.83 -6.46 4.20
N PHE A 134 3.68 -5.85 5.37
CA PHE A 134 4.11 -4.48 5.66
C PHE A 134 5.33 -4.52 6.57
N GLN A 135 6.20 -3.52 6.45
CA GLN A 135 7.30 -3.29 7.38
C GLN A 135 7.43 -1.80 7.67
N GLY A 136 7.73 -1.46 8.91
CA GLY A 136 7.88 -0.07 9.39
C GLY A 136 6.84 0.24 10.46
N TYR A 137 6.77 1.45 10.91
CA TYR A 137 7.40 2.66 10.30
C TYR A 137 8.89 2.77 10.63
N LEU A 138 9.66 3.17 9.63
CA LEU A 138 11.07 3.50 9.76
C LEU A 138 11.22 5.02 9.68
N GLN A 139 11.96 5.61 10.61
CA GLN A 139 12.27 7.04 10.56
C GLN A 139 13.49 7.22 9.67
N VAL A 140 13.30 7.75 8.47
CA VAL A 140 14.40 7.99 7.53
C VAL A 140 14.67 9.48 7.42
N PRO A 141 15.93 9.91 7.39
CA PRO A 141 16.23 11.33 7.18
C PRO A 141 15.64 11.82 5.87
N VAL A 142 15.11 13.04 5.84
CA VAL A 142 14.62 13.62 4.58
C VAL A 142 15.77 13.75 3.60
N GLY A 143 15.49 13.58 2.33
CA GLY A 143 16.47 13.60 1.27
C GLY A 143 15.94 12.91 0.03
N ASP A 144 16.70 12.97 -1.03
CA ASP A 144 16.36 12.29 -2.27
C ASP A 144 17.13 10.98 -2.33
N TYR A 145 16.40 9.88 -2.51
CA TYR A 145 16.96 8.53 -2.48
C TYR A 145 16.73 7.83 -3.81
N THR A 146 17.63 6.90 -4.12
CA THR A 146 17.38 5.85 -5.11
C THR A 146 17.03 4.58 -4.36
N LEU A 147 15.86 4.02 -4.63
CA LEU A 147 15.41 2.77 -4.04
C LEU A 147 15.64 1.64 -5.03
N ASP A 148 16.48 0.69 -4.66
CA ASP A 148 16.72 -0.52 -5.45
C ASP A 148 15.95 -1.69 -4.83
N ILE A 149 15.14 -2.34 -5.64
CA ILE A 149 14.37 -3.51 -5.24
C ILE A 149 15.11 -4.74 -5.78
N THR A 150 15.47 -5.66 -4.88
CA THR A 150 16.16 -6.89 -5.27
C THR A 150 15.36 -8.10 -4.78
N ALA A 151 15.52 -9.25 -5.44
CA ALA A 151 15.07 -10.49 -4.85
C ALA A 151 15.87 -10.72 -3.56
N HIS A 152 15.22 -11.27 -2.53
CA HIS A 152 15.87 -11.47 -1.23
C HIS A 152 17.19 -12.25 -1.40
N GLY A 153 18.26 -11.69 -0.85
CA GLY A 153 19.59 -12.28 -0.92
C GLY A 153 20.39 -11.94 -2.17
N SER A 154 19.79 -11.26 -3.15
CA SER A 154 20.47 -10.81 -4.37
C SER A 154 20.87 -9.33 -4.23
N LEU A 155 21.94 -8.95 -4.92
CA LEU A 155 22.35 -7.55 -5.03
C LEU A 155 21.98 -6.95 -6.40
N GLU A 156 21.41 -7.77 -7.29
CA GLU A 156 20.98 -7.29 -8.62
C GLU A 156 19.57 -6.71 -8.53
N PRO A 157 19.38 -5.42 -8.79
CA PRO A 157 18.06 -4.83 -8.78
C PRO A 157 17.16 -5.40 -9.87
N VAL A 158 15.93 -5.77 -9.50
CA VAL A 158 14.88 -6.07 -10.48
C VAL A 158 14.19 -4.79 -10.96
N ALA A 159 14.26 -3.73 -10.14
CA ALA A 159 13.75 -2.40 -10.47
C ALA A 159 14.39 -1.36 -9.55
N SER A 160 14.52 -0.14 -10.05
CA SER A 160 15.06 0.98 -9.28
C SER A 160 14.18 2.22 -9.48
N PHE A 161 13.98 2.97 -8.42
CA PHE A 161 13.08 4.12 -8.41
C PHE A 161 13.71 5.31 -7.69
N SER A 162 13.34 6.51 -8.15
CA SER A 162 13.70 7.75 -7.44
C SER A 162 12.65 8.07 -6.39
N ALA A 163 13.10 8.33 -5.18
CA ALA A 163 12.23 8.72 -4.08
C ALA A 163 12.63 10.12 -3.60
N PRO A 164 12.03 11.19 -4.16
CA PRO A 164 12.39 12.57 -3.82
C PRO A 164 11.69 13.00 -2.53
N LEU A 165 12.25 12.62 -1.40
CA LEU A 165 11.66 12.82 -0.06
C LEU A 165 12.23 14.05 0.67
N SER A 166 12.99 14.92 0.01
CA SER A 166 13.60 16.07 0.66
C SER A 166 12.59 17.07 1.24
N THR A 167 11.38 17.11 0.68
CA THR A 167 10.31 18.02 1.14
C THR A 167 9.29 17.34 2.06
N TYR A 168 9.55 16.11 2.49
CA TYR A 168 8.60 15.32 3.29
C TYR A 168 8.92 15.29 4.78
N GLY A 169 9.62 16.32 5.29
CA GLY A 169 9.93 16.40 6.72
C GLY A 169 8.67 16.46 7.58
N GLY A 170 8.61 15.63 8.61
CA GLY A 170 7.45 15.54 9.50
C GLY A 170 6.31 14.67 8.97
N VAL A 171 6.40 14.21 7.74
CA VAL A 171 5.32 13.46 7.05
C VAL A 171 5.52 11.97 7.24
N SER A 172 4.42 11.24 7.28
CA SER A 172 4.42 9.78 7.19
C SER A 172 3.84 9.34 5.85
N GLY A 173 4.16 8.13 5.45
CA GLY A 173 3.57 7.56 4.25
C GLY A 173 3.88 6.09 4.07
N VAL A 174 3.12 5.47 3.19
CA VAL A 174 3.33 4.08 2.79
C VAL A 174 3.86 4.07 1.36
N VAL A 175 5.02 3.42 1.17
CA VAL A 175 5.53 3.12 -0.16
C VAL A 175 5.17 1.67 -0.45
N TYR A 176 4.42 1.44 -1.52
CA TYR A 176 3.98 0.09 -1.84
C TYR A 176 4.34 -0.28 -3.28
N ALA A 177 4.73 -1.54 -3.43
CA ALA A 177 5.00 -2.13 -4.74
C ALA A 177 3.68 -2.59 -5.37
N SER A 178 3.49 -2.28 -6.63
CA SER A 178 2.23 -2.45 -7.35
C SER A 178 2.48 -2.99 -8.75
N GLY A 179 1.48 -3.63 -9.33
CA GLY A 179 1.57 -4.18 -10.67
C GLY A 179 2.16 -5.58 -10.70
N PHE A 180 2.77 -5.92 -11.82
CA PHE A 180 3.34 -7.24 -12.06
C PHE A 180 4.81 -7.14 -12.43
N LEU A 181 5.61 -8.08 -11.93
CA LEU A 181 7.01 -8.19 -12.30
C LEU A 181 7.16 -8.58 -13.78
N ALA A 182 6.32 -9.51 -14.23
CA ALA A 182 6.26 -9.97 -15.62
C ALA A 182 4.84 -9.80 -16.17
N PRO A 183 4.45 -8.55 -16.50
CA PRO A 183 3.10 -8.30 -16.97
C PRO A 183 2.85 -8.92 -18.35
N SER A 184 1.63 -9.42 -18.56
CA SER A 184 1.17 -9.91 -19.85
C SER A 184 -0.12 -9.19 -20.26
N GLY A 185 -0.30 -8.96 -21.56
CA GLY A 185 -1.47 -8.25 -22.07
C GLY A 185 -1.56 -6.84 -21.50
N ASP A 186 -2.71 -6.49 -20.96
CA ASP A 186 -2.97 -5.16 -20.40
C ASP A 186 -2.62 -5.03 -18.92
N GLN A 187 -1.93 -6.03 -18.34
CA GLN A 187 -1.54 -5.97 -16.95
C GLN A 187 -0.58 -4.81 -16.69
N PRO A 188 -0.76 -4.08 -15.58
CA PRO A 188 0.12 -2.97 -15.25
C PRO A 188 1.52 -3.46 -14.89
N SER A 189 2.54 -2.71 -15.29
CA SER A 189 3.92 -3.01 -14.97
C SER A 189 4.25 -2.68 -13.52
N PHE A 190 5.35 -3.23 -13.04
CA PHE A 190 5.87 -3.00 -11.70
C PHE A 190 6.12 -1.52 -11.47
N GLY A 191 5.61 -1.01 -10.36
CA GLY A 191 5.83 0.37 -9.94
C GLY A 191 5.86 0.48 -8.43
N LEU A 192 6.40 1.59 -7.94
CA LEU A 192 6.30 2.00 -6.54
C LEU A 192 5.45 3.24 -6.44
N LEU A 193 4.53 3.25 -5.48
CA LEU A 193 3.69 4.40 -5.19
C LEU A 193 3.87 4.79 -3.73
N LEU A 194 3.76 6.09 -3.49
CA LEU A 194 3.77 6.65 -2.13
C LEU A 194 2.40 7.25 -1.86
N ASN A 195 1.78 6.87 -0.75
CA ASN A 195 0.59 7.55 -0.29
C ASN A 195 0.79 8.11 1.13
N THR A 196 0.18 9.26 1.38
CA THR A 196 0.20 9.91 2.69
C THR A 196 -1.17 9.79 3.34
N PRO A 197 -1.30 10.02 4.67
CA PRO A 197 -2.59 9.89 5.36
C PRO A 197 -3.68 10.83 4.85
N SER A 198 -3.32 11.87 4.09
CA SER A 198 -4.28 12.78 3.46
C SER A 198 -5.01 12.18 2.26
N GLY A 199 -4.55 11.02 1.78
CA GLY A 199 -5.07 10.39 0.57
C GLY A 199 -4.31 10.75 -0.71
N TYR A 200 -3.26 11.57 -0.57
CA TYR A 200 -2.39 11.91 -1.70
C TYR A 200 -1.59 10.68 -2.13
N VAL A 201 -1.58 10.40 -3.42
CA VAL A 201 -0.83 9.29 -4.00
C VAL A 201 0.05 9.84 -5.13
N VAL A 202 1.31 9.43 -5.12
CA VAL A 202 2.24 9.76 -6.21
C VAL A 202 3.00 8.50 -6.62
N GLU A 203 3.13 8.31 -7.93
CA GLU A 203 3.97 7.24 -8.47
C GLU A 203 5.42 7.71 -8.45
N LEU A 204 6.30 6.90 -7.86
CA LEU A 204 7.73 7.20 -7.85
C LEU A 204 8.30 6.91 -9.23
N PRO A 205 9.04 7.87 -9.83
CA PRO A 205 9.58 7.65 -11.16
C PRO A 205 10.68 6.59 -11.16
N ALA A 206 10.83 5.89 -12.29
CA ALA A 206 11.96 5.00 -12.48
C ALA A 206 13.26 5.78 -12.35
N ALA A 207 14.26 5.21 -11.67
CA ALA A 207 15.55 5.86 -11.53
C ALA A 207 16.26 5.91 -12.88
N GLU A 208 16.93 7.01 -13.14
CA GLU A 208 17.78 7.14 -14.31
C GLU A 208 19.09 6.35 -14.10
N SER A 209 19.49 5.66 -15.13
CA SER A 209 20.72 4.88 -15.10
C SER A 209 21.91 5.71 -15.56
#